data_5ce9a4550540352af5cf1215c591ba9b
#
_entry.id   5ce9a4550540352af5cf1215c591ba9b
#
_cell.length_a   1.000
_cell.length_b   1.000
_cell.length_c   1.000
_cell.angle_alpha   90.00
_cell.angle_beta   90.00
_cell.angle_gamma   90.00
#
_symmetry.space_group_name_H-M   'P 1'
#
loop_
_entity.id
_entity.type
_entity.pdbx_description
1 polymer ?
#
loop_
_entity_poly.entity_id
_entity_poly.type
_entity_poly.pdbx_seq_one_letter_code
_entity_poly.pdbx_strand_id
1 'polypeptide(L)'
;LALMYLLGCPEAELLGVTATYGNNKIDVVWETMNRMLSELGQTELPARKGGAARGEFQSDAAEFLVDMANQYAGELSILATGSLTNLGGAYTLDPHFFEKVKEIVLMGGITEPLVFEKKIMDELNFSCDPEATAAVLTKGKNVSIITGNNCLKVLFTKEEYKKRLLGTENPAAIYIREKTDYWFGYNEEDYGIGGFY
;
A
#
# COMPACT_ATOMS: atom_id res chain seq x y z
N LEU A 1 4.84 4.28 5.27
CA LEU A 1 6.10 4.70 4.62
C LEU A 1 5.87 5.13 3.18
N ALA A 2 5.22 4.33 2.32
CA ALA A 2 5.00 4.64 0.90
C ALA A 2 4.33 6.01 0.67
N LEU A 3 3.26 6.33 1.41
CA LEU A 3 2.60 7.63 1.31
C LEU A 3 3.54 8.79 1.65
N MET A 4 4.35 8.65 2.71
CA MET A 4 5.31 9.70 3.09
C MET A 4 6.42 9.87 2.07
N TYR A 5 6.83 8.79 1.40
CA TYR A 5 7.78 8.85 0.29
C TYR A 5 7.18 9.65 -0.87
N LEU A 6 5.94 9.35 -1.27
CA LEU A 6 5.25 10.06 -2.36
C LEU A 6 5.03 11.54 -2.03
N LEU A 7 4.66 11.89 -0.79
CA LEU A 7 4.52 13.27 -0.35
C LEU A 7 5.84 14.07 -0.42
N GLY A 8 6.97 13.39 -0.36
CA GLY A 8 8.31 14.00 -0.52
C GLY A 8 8.85 13.95 -1.95
N CYS A 9 8.13 13.38 -2.91
CA CYS A 9 8.57 13.22 -4.29
C CYS A 9 8.06 14.40 -5.14
N PRO A 10 8.91 15.32 -5.58
CA PRO A 10 8.47 16.52 -6.30
C PRO A 10 7.92 16.20 -7.72
N GLU A 11 8.20 15.03 -8.25
CA GLU A 11 7.68 14.56 -9.54
C GLU A 11 6.31 13.91 -9.45
N ALA A 12 5.79 13.67 -8.23
CA ALA A 12 4.52 13.02 -8.00
C ALA A 12 3.45 14.02 -7.52
N GLU A 13 2.37 14.12 -8.25
CA GLU A 13 1.14 14.77 -7.79
C GLU A 13 0.22 13.70 -7.20
N LEU A 14 -0.02 13.77 -5.89
CA LEU A 14 -0.84 12.80 -5.20
C LEU A 14 -2.31 13.21 -5.25
N LEU A 15 -3.11 12.50 -6.04
CA LEU A 15 -4.53 12.82 -6.26
C LEU A 15 -5.44 12.34 -5.12
N GLY A 16 -5.01 11.34 -4.37
CA GLY A 16 -5.75 10.81 -3.23
C GLY A 16 -5.23 9.47 -2.73
N VAL A 17 -5.84 8.99 -1.67
CA VAL A 17 -5.51 7.70 -1.06
C VAL A 17 -6.77 6.90 -0.79
N THR A 18 -6.68 5.58 -0.95
CA THR A 18 -7.78 4.67 -0.66
C THR A 18 -7.37 3.67 0.41
N ALA A 19 -8.21 3.51 1.44
CA ALA A 19 -8.03 2.47 2.45
C ALA A 19 -8.47 1.12 1.90
N THR A 20 -7.76 0.06 2.26
CA THR A 20 -8.15 -1.33 1.98
C THR A 20 -7.91 -2.19 3.21
N TYR A 21 -8.75 -3.20 3.42
CA TYR A 21 -8.53 -4.18 4.49
C TYR A 21 -7.32 -5.08 4.19
N GLY A 22 -6.86 -5.78 5.21
CA GLY A 22 -5.73 -6.70 5.11
C GLY A 22 -5.26 -7.11 6.49
N ASN A 23 -4.12 -6.60 6.95
CA ASN A 23 -3.63 -6.82 8.33
C ASN A 23 -4.65 -6.41 9.41
N ASN A 24 -5.52 -5.47 9.09
CA ASN A 24 -6.57 -5.00 9.98
C ASN A 24 -7.91 -4.87 9.24
N LYS A 25 -8.99 -4.81 10.02
CA LYS A 25 -10.33 -4.49 9.51
C LYS A 25 -10.34 -3.08 8.91
N ILE A 26 -11.18 -2.87 7.91
CA ILE A 26 -11.25 -1.61 7.17
C ILE A 26 -11.50 -0.39 8.08
N ASP A 27 -12.29 -0.51 9.14
CA ASP A 27 -12.57 0.60 10.05
C ASP A 27 -11.31 1.07 10.76
N VAL A 28 -10.48 0.14 11.24
CA VAL A 28 -9.19 0.44 11.89
C VAL A 28 -8.21 1.09 10.90
N VAL A 29 -8.15 0.56 9.67
CA VAL A 29 -7.32 1.13 8.60
C VAL A 29 -7.78 2.54 8.25
N TRP A 30 -9.09 2.73 8.11
CA TRP A 30 -9.70 4.03 7.81
C TRP A 30 -9.39 5.09 8.87
N GLU A 31 -9.60 4.77 10.14
CA GLU A 31 -9.29 5.66 11.26
C GLU A 31 -7.80 5.99 11.33
N THR A 32 -6.94 4.99 11.15
CA THR A 32 -5.49 5.16 11.18
C THR A 32 -5.00 6.03 10.02
N MET A 33 -5.55 5.83 8.81
CA MET A 33 -5.21 6.64 7.64
C MET A 33 -5.61 8.10 7.83
N ASN A 34 -6.84 8.37 8.29
CA ASN A 34 -7.30 9.76 8.53
C ASN A 34 -6.47 10.45 9.63
N ARG A 35 -6.15 9.73 10.71
CA ARG A 35 -5.27 10.25 11.76
C ARG A 35 -3.89 10.58 11.19
N MET A 36 -3.30 9.69 10.39
CA MET A 36 -2.00 9.91 9.76
C MET A 36 -2.03 11.14 8.84
N LEU A 37 -3.05 11.28 8.00
CA LEU A 37 -3.20 12.45 7.13
C LEU A 37 -3.30 13.75 7.94
N SER A 38 -4.05 13.74 9.03
CA SER A 38 -4.17 14.88 9.94
C SER A 38 -2.83 15.22 10.60
N GLU A 39 -2.13 14.23 11.17
CA GLU A 39 -0.83 14.41 11.83
C GLU A 39 0.27 14.89 10.86
N LEU A 40 0.15 14.57 9.57
CA LEU A 40 1.05 15.04 8.50
C LEU A 40 0.60 16.36 7.84
N GLY A 41 -0.49 16.98 8.29
CA GLY A 41 -1.03 18.19 7.70
C GLY A 41 -1.60 18.02 6.29
N GLN A 42 -2.03 16.81 5.94
CA GLN A 42 -2.56 16.44 4.60
C GLN A 42 -4.09 16.28 4.62
N THR A 43 -4.80 17.14 5.33
CA THR A 43 -6.26 17.05 5.49
C THR A 43 -7.06 17.31 4.21
N GLU A 44 -6.46 18.01 3.26
CA GLU A 44 -7.09 18.31 1.96
C GLU A 44 -6.92 17.19 0.93
N LEU A 45 -6.05 16.21 1.22
CA LEU A 45 -5.86 15.08 0.31
C LEU A 45 -7.09 14.16 0.33
N PRO A 46 -7.75 13.93 -0.83
CA PRO A 46 -8.91 13.05 -0.90
C PRO A 46 -8.61 11.66 -0.34
N ALA A 47 -9.38 11.24 0.65
CA ALA A 47 -9.30 9.91 1.23
C ALA A 47 -10.61 9.18 1.01
N ARG A 48 -10.57 7.88 0.64
CA ARG A 48 -11.76 7.06 0.41
C ARG A 48 -11.65 5.72 1.09
N LYS A 49 -12.76 5.28 1.67
CA LYS A 49 -12.86 3.99 2.35
C LYS A 49 -13.19 2.90 1.33
N GLY A 50 -12.45 1.80 1.35
CA GLY A 50 -12.68 0.65 0.49
C GLY A 50 -13.59 -0.41 1.08
N GLY A 51 -13.74 -1.51 0.37
CA GLY A 51 -14.48 -2.68 0.83
C GLY A 51 -13.89 -3.28 2.11
N ALA A 52 -14.72 -3.89 2.94
CA ALA A 52 -14.35 -4.45 4.24
C ALA A 52 -13.91 -5.91 4.17
N ALA A 53 -14.20 -6.60 3.05
CA ALA A 53 -13.92 -8.01 2.87
C ALA A 53 -13.74 -8.35 1.38
N ARG A 54 -13.27 -9.58 1.14
CA ARG A 54 -13.16 -10.16 -0.21
C ARG A 54 -14.47 -10.04 -0.97
N GLY A 55 -14.40 -9.55 -2.20
CA GLY A 55 -15.55 -9.40 -3.08
C GLY A 55 -16.49 -8.24 -2.77
N GLU A 56 -16.21 -7.44 -1.75
CA GLU A 56 -16.95 -6.20 -1.49
C GLU A 56 -16.46 -5.09 -2.43
N PHE A 57 -16.88 -5.19 -3.68
CA PHE A 57 -16.43 -4.33 -4.77
C PHE A 57 -17.11 -2.97 -4.83
N GLN A 58 -18.27 -2.81 -4.20
CA GLN A 58 -18.94 -1.51 -4.11
C GLN A 58 -18.40 -0.72 -2.91
N SER A 59 -17.70 0.37 -3.19
CA SER A 59 -17.11 1.22 -2.15
C SER A 59 -16.77 2.61 -2.71
N ASP A 60 -16.71 3.59 -1.81
CA ASP A 60 -16.26 4.96 -2.16
C ASP A 60 -14.88 4.96 -2.82
N ALA A 61 -14.01 4.03 -2.43
CA ALA A 61 -12.69 3.88 -3.02
C ALA A 61 -12.76 3.41 -4.48
N ALA A 62 -13.63 2.45 -4.80
CA ALA A 62 -13.80 1.96 -6.15
C ALA A 62 -14.38 3.04 -7.08
N GLU A 63 -15.38 3.78 -6.62
CA GLU A 63 -15.96 4.92 -7.35
C GLU A 63 -14.91 6.00 -7.60
N PHE A 64 -14.17 6.39 -6.56
CA PHE A 64 -13.09 7.38 -6.68
C PHE A 64 -12.01 6.97 -7.68
N LEU A 65 -11.60 5.70 -7.70
CA LEU A 65 -10.63 5.20 -8.66
C LEU A 65 -11.14 5.30 -10.10
N VAL A 66 -12.42 4.99 -10.34
CA VAL A 66 -13.06 5.15 -11.66
C VAL A 66 -13.10 6.62 -12.07
N ASP A 67 -13.47 7.52 -11.15
CA ASP A 67 -13.52 8.96 -11.42
C ASP A 67 -12.14 9.50 -11.80
N MET A 68 -11.09 9.12 -11.03
CA MET A 68 -9.72 9.54 -11.33
C MET A 68 -9.21 8.96 -12.64
N ALA A 69 -9.52 7.70 -12.96
CA ALA A 69 -9.14 7.09 -14.23
C ALA A 69 -9.86 7.75 -15.43
N ASN A 70 -11.07 8.26 -15.24
CA ASN A 70 -11.78 9.02 -16.26
C ASN A 70 -11.19 10.43 -16.44
N GLN A 71 -10.90 11.11 -15.33
CA GLN A 71 -10.38 12.47 -15.35
C GLN A 71 -8.95 12.55 -15.88
N TYR A 72 -8.10 11.57 -15.54
CA TYR A 72 -6.67 11.48 -15.88
C TYR A 72 -6.37 10.29 -16.79
N ALA A 73 -7.21 10.07 -17.81
CA ALA A 73 -7.10 8.94 -18.70
C ALA A 73 -5.72 8.89 -19.41
N GLY A 74 -5.01 7.79 -19.24
CA GLY A 74 -3.66 7.59 -19.75
C GLY A 74 -2.53 8.26 -18.95
N GLU A 75 -2.86 9.00 -17.88
CA GLU A 75 -1.87 9.69 -17.03
C GLU A 75 -1.84 9.14 -15.60
N LEU A 76 -2.95 8.54 -15.12
CA LEU A 76 -3.08 8.00 -13.76
C LEU A 76 -2.14 6.82 -13.51
N SER A 77 -1.20 6.98 -12.58
CA SER A 77 -0.41 5.88 -12.01
C SER A 77 -1.01 5.46 -10.67
N ILE A 78 -1.10 4.16 -10.42
CA ILE A 78 -1.64 3.60 -9.17
C ILE A 78 -0.54 2.86 -8.43
N LEU A 79 -0.30 3.22 -7.16
CA LEU A 79 0.54 2.46 -6.23
C LEU A 79 -0.35 1.67 -5.27
N ALA A 80 -0.33 0.33 -5.38
CA ALA A 80 -1.11 -0.56 -4.54
C ALA A 80 -0.22 -1.36 -3.59
N THR A 81 -0.35 -1.11 -2.28
CA THR A 81 0.47 -1.72 -1.22
C THR A 81 -0.35 -2.54 -0.23
N GLY A 82 -1.52 -3.00 -0.62
CA GLY A 82 -2.44 -3.80 0.18
C GLY A 82 -3.31 -4.70 -0.69
N SER A 83 -4.44 -5.16 -0.14
CA SER A 83 -5.45 -5.93 -0.89
C SER A 83 -5.89 -5.19 -2.16
N LEU A 84 -6.07 -5.92 -3.24
CA LEU A 84 -6.46 -5.38 -4.55
C LEU A 84 -7.98 -5.23 -4.73
N THR A 85 -8.77 -5.41 -3.67
CA THR A 85 -10.25 -5.35 -3.69
C THR A 85 -10.77 -4.04 -4.29
N ASN A 86 -10.15 -2.89 -3.96
CA ASN A 86 -10.56 -1.61 -4.53
C ASN A 86 -10.37 -1.54 -6.06
N LEU A 87 -9.29 -2.12 -6.58
CA LEU A 87 -9.04 -2.21 -8.02
C LEU A 87 -10.01 -3.18 -8.72
N GLY A 88 -10.33 -4.31 -8.06
CA GLY A 88 -11.37 -5.23 -8.50
C GLY A 88 -12.73 -4.56 -8.55
N GLY A 89 -13.03 -3.73 -7.54
CA GLY A 89 -14.24 -2.90 -7.50
C GLY A 89 -14.31 -1.89 -8.64
N ALA A 90 -13.24 -1.14 -8.87
CA ALA A 90 -13.16 -0.19 -9.97
C ALA A 90 -13.37 -0.86 -11.34
N TYR A 91 -12.77 -2.04 -11.54
CA TYR A 91 -12.98 -2.82 -12.76
C TYR A 91 -14.40 -3.36 -12.89
N THR A 92 -15.05 -3.71 -11.77
CA THR A 92 -16.46 -4.16 -11.79
C THR A 92 -17.41 -3.01 -12.13
N LEU A 93 -17.14 -1.80 -11.64
CA LEU A 93 -17.91 -0.59 -11.95
C LEU A 93 -17.68 -0.11 -13.39
N ASP A 94 -16.46 -0.19 -13.87
CA ASP A 94 -16.07 0.19 -15.23
C ASP A 94 -15.17 -0.88 -15.87
N PRO A 95 -15.69 -1.74 -16.75
CA PRO A 95 -14.89 -2.76 -17.44
C PRO A 95 -13.73 -2.22 -18.27
N HIS A 96 -13.73 -0.92 -18.59
CA HIS A 96 -12.64 -0.23 -19.29
C HIS A 96 -11.64 0.46 -18.35
N PHE A 97 -11.79 0.33 -17.03
CA PHE A 97 -10.95 0.99 -16.02
C PHE A 97 -9.45 0.82 -16.29
N PHE A 98 -9.00 -0.43 -16.48
CA PHE A 98 -7.57 -0.72 -16.72
C PHE A 98 -7.05 -0.21 -18.07
N GLU A 99 -7.93 0.11 -19.02
CA GLU A 99 -7.52 0.73 -20.28
C GLU A 99 -7.17 2.21 -20.13
N LYS A 100 -7.72 2.87 -19.12
CA LYS A 100 -7.56 4.27 -18.83
C LYS A 100 -6.38 4.57 -17.90
N VAL A 101 -5.92 3.56 -17.13
CA VAL A 101 -4.79 3.70 -16.21
C VAL A 101 -3.48 3.61 -16.98
N LYS A 102 -2.55 4.52 -16.71
CA LYS A 102 -1.20 4.54 -17.29
C LYS A 102 -0.37 3.33 -16.86
N GLU A 103 -0.34 3.07 -15.56
CA GLU A 103 0.39 1.97 -14.95
C GLU A 103 -0.12 1.63 -13.55
N ILE A 104 0.12 0.40 -13.14
CA ILE A 104 -0.12 -0.07 -11.78
C ILE A 104 1.17 -0.64 -11.24
N VAL A 105 1.68 -0.05 -10.16
CA VAL A 105 2.81 -0.59 -9.40
C VAL A 105 2.26 -1.16 -8.11
N LEU A 106 2.54 -2.41 -7.83
CA LEU A 106 1.96 -3.07 -6.66
C LEU A 106 2.96 -3.96 -5.93
N MET A 107 2.74 -4.10 -4.63
CA MET A 107 3.41 -5.09 -3.80
C MET A 107 2.46 -6.24 -3.51
N GLY A 108 2.85 -7.46 -3.88
CA GLY A 108 2.08 -8.67 -3.61
C GLY A 108 2.62 -9.89 -4.33
N GLY A 109 2.10 -11.03 -3.93
CA GLY A 109 2.52 -12.32 -4.47
C GLY A 109 3.89 -12.77 -3.99
N ILE A 110 4.15 -14.06 -4.20
CA ILE A 110 5.43 -14.71 -3.92
C ILE A 110 5.81 -15.62 -5.09
N THR A 111 7.11 -15.79 -5.32
CA THR A 111 7.66 -16.72 -6.31
C THR A 111 8.21 -17.98 -5.67
N GLU A 112 8.49 -17.93 -4.38
CA GLU A 112 8.93 -19.03 -3.53
C GLU A 112 8.53 -18.75 -2.08
N PRO A 113 8.50 -19.74 -1.16
CA PRO A 113 8.13 -19.51 0.24
C PRO A 113 8.97 -18.40 0.89
N LEU A 114 8.34 -17.52 1.65
CA LEU A 114 9.01 -16.48 2.43
C LEU A 114 9.51 -17.09 3.75
N VAL A 115 10.75 -17.56 3.73
CA VAL A 115 11.35 -18.25 4.87
C VAL A 115 12.19 -17.28 5.69
N PHE A 116 11.80 -17.07 6.94
CA PHE A 116 12.54 -16.33 7.95
C PHE A 116 13.21 -17.31 8.93
N GLU A 117 14.12 -16.82 9.76
CA GLU A 117 14.82 -17.64 10.73
C GLU A 117 13.84 -18.40 11.66
N LYS A 118 12.78 -17.75 12.11
CA LYS A 118 11.85 -18.33 13.10
C LYS A 118 10.54 -18.84 12.50
N LYS A 119 10.14 -18.41 11.32
CA LYS A 119 8.88 -18.84 10.69
C LYS A 119 8.84 -18.67 9.18
N ILE A 120 7.90 -19.34 8.56
CA ILE A 120 7.49 -19.09 7.17
C ILE A 120 6.33 -18.11 7.21
N MET A 121 6.38 -17.08 6.39
CA MET A 121 5.31 -16.06 6.28
C MET A 121 4.49 -16.27 5.02
N ASP A 122 3.19 -16.17 5.15
CA ASP A 122 2.26 -16.15 4.03
C ASP A 122 2.21 -14.75 3.38
N GLU A 123 1.97 -14.70 2.10
CA GLU A 123 1.71 -13.46 1.39
C GLU A 123 0.26 -13.02 1.62
N LEU A 124 0.06 -11.77 2.00
CA LEU A 124 -1.24 -11.26 2.42
C LEU A 124 -1.98 -10.53 1.29
N ASN A 125 -1.30 -9.65 0.55
CA ASN A 125 -1.97 -8.68 -0.32
C ASN A 125 -2.77 -9.32 -1.45
N PHE A 126 -2.22 -10.32 -2.11
CA PHE A 126 -2.91 -11.07 -3.16
C PHE A 126 -3.90 -12.07 -2.57
N SER A 127 -3.56 -12.71 -1.45
CA SER A 127 -4.40 -13.73 -0.83
C SER A 127 -5.64 -13.16 -0.14
N CYS A 128 -5.65 -11.88 0.22
CA CYS A 128 -6.85 -11.20 0.75
C CYS A 128 -8.03 -11.25 -0.24
N ASP A 129 -7.76 -11.05 -1.54
CA ASP A 129 -8.79 -11.09 -2.58
C ASP A 129 -8.23 -11.67 -3.88
N PRO A 130 -8.22 -13.00 -4.03
CA PRO A 130 -7.70 -13.66 -5.22
C PRO A 130 -8.46 -13.32 -6.50
N GLU A 131 -9.75 -12.98 -6.42
CA GLU A 131 -10.58 -12.62 -7.57
C GLU A 131 -10.18 -11.22 -8.10
N ALA A 132 -10.09 -10.24 -7.21
CA ALA A 132 -9.56 -8.92 -7.55
C ALA A 132 -8.13 -9.01 -8.07
N THR A 133 -7.30 -9.83 -7.45
CA THR A 133 -5.92 -10.09 -7.88
C THR A 133 -5.87 -10.65 -9.30
N ALA A 134 -6.67 -11.68 -9.60
CA ALA A 134 -6.75 -12.25 -10.93
C ALA A 134 -7.21 -11.21 -11.97
N ALA A 135 -8.19 -10.37 -11.64
CA ALA A 135 -8.64 -9.29 -12.51
C ALA A 135 -7.50 -8.30 -12.82
N VAL A 136 -6.78 -7.82 -11.80
CA VAL A 136 -5.66 -6.89 -11.97
C VAL A 136 -4.55 -7.52 -12.82
N LEU A 137 -4.14 -8.74 -12.53
CA LEU A 137 -3.02 -9.41 -13.21
C LEU A 137 -3.35 -9.83 -14.65
N THR A 138 -4.62 -10.09 -14.99
CA THR A 138 -5.01 -10.54 -16.32
C THR A 138 -5.57 -9.45 -17.22
N LYS A 139 -6.10 -8.37 -16.64
CA LYS A 139 -6.73 -7.25 -17.36
C LYS A 139 -5.95 -5.95 -17.24
N GLY A 140 -5.13 -5.79 -16.18
CA GLY A 140 -4.30 -4.62 -16.00
C GLY A 140 -3.29 -4.46 -17.14
N LYS A 141 -3.07 -3.20 -17.54
CA LYS A 141 -2.01 -2.82 -18.48
C LYS A 141 -0.84 -2.22 -17.68
N ASN A 142 0.38 -2.49 -18.13
CA ASN A 142 1.59 -1.96 -17.48
C ASN A 142 1.63 -2.24 -15.97
N VAL A 143 1.41 -3.49 -15.57
CA VAL A 143 1.44 -3.91 -14.17
C VAL A 143 2.86 -4.30 -13.79
N SER A 144 3.43 -3.60 -12.82
CA SER A 144 4.73 -3.91 -12.22
C SER A 144 4.52 -4.46 -10.81
N ILE A 145 5.11 -5.63 -10.54
CA ILE A 145 4.92 -6.36 -9.28
C ILE A 145 6.22 -6.41 -8.50
N ILE A 146 6.19 -5.92 -7.27
CA ILE A 146 7.24 -6.15 -6.28
C ILE A 146 6.77 -7.30 -5.39
N THR A 147 7.33 -8.49 -5.60
CA THR A 147 6.94 -9.67 -4.81
C THR A 147 7.49 -9.61 -3.39
N GLY A 148 6.91 -10.38 -2.46
CA GLY A 148 7.44 -10.54 -1.12
C GLY A 148 8.92 -10.97 -1.12
N ASN A 149 9.32 -11.85 -2.05
CA ASN A 149 10.72 -12.27 -2.20
C ASN A 149 11.65 -11.11 -2.61
N ASN A 150 11.16 -10.12 -3.34
CA ASN A 150 11.92 -8.90 -3.63
C ASN A 150 12.05 -8.02 -2.40
N CYS A 151 10.98 -7.91 -1.59
CA CYS A 151 11.00 -7.15 -0.34
C CYS A 151 12.06 -7.69 0.62
N LEU A 152 12.24 -9.02 0.71
CA LEU A 152 13.27 -9.64 1.55
C LEU A 152 14.70 -9.22 1.23
N LYS A 153 14.95 -8.69 0.03
CA LYS A 153 16.27 -8.21 -0.41
C LYS A 153 16.57 -6.78 0.05
N VAL A 154 15.56 -6.07 0.55
CA VAL A 154 15.66 -4.67 0.96
C VAL A 154 15.24 -4.53 2.41
N LEU A 155 16.20 -4.74 3.32
CA LEU A 155 15.98 -4.63 4.75
C LEU A 155 16.36 -3.22 5.23
N PHE A 156 15.42 -2.53 5.87
CA PHE A 156 15.67 -1.28 6.57
C PHE A 156 16.12 -1.59 8.01
N THR A 157 17.42 -1.58 8.23
CA THR A 157 18.03 -1.96 9.50
C THR A 157 17.89 -0.88 10.57
N LYS A 158 18.03 -1.25 11.84
CA LYS A 158 18.06 -0.31 12.96
C LYS A 158 19.22 0.69 12.85
N GLU A 159 20.32 0.31 12.23
CA GLU A 159 21.46 1.18 11.96
C GLU A 159 21.10 2.25 10.91
N GLU A 160 20.50 1.85 9.79
CA GLU A 160 20.05 2.80 8.78
C GLU A 160 18.95 3.73 9.30
N TYR A 161 18.01 3.20 10.07
CA TYR A 161 17.01 4.00 10.79
C TYR A 161 17.65 5.10 11.63
N LYS A 162 18.62 4.75 12.48
CA LYS A 162 19.35 5.74 13.28
C LYS A 162 20.07 6.76 12.42
N LYS A 163 20.78 6.31 11.39
CA LYS A 163 21.54 7.18 10.49
C LYS A 163 20.66 8.16 9.72
N ARG A 164 19.49 7.70 9.23
CA ARG A 164 18.64 8.50 8.33
C ARG A 164 17.59 9.32 9.05
N LEU A 165 17.04 8.82 10.15
CA LEU A 165 15.89 9.41 10.82
C LEU A 165 16.19 10.08 12.16
N LEU A 166 17.29 9.71 12.85
CA LEU A 166 17.71 10.42 14.05
C LEU A 166 18.45 11.72 13.71
N GLY A 167 18.18 12.76 14.49
CA GLY A 167 18.83 14.06 14.32
C GLY A 167 18.22 14.95 13.22
N THR A 168 17.07 14.57 12.65
CA THR A 168 16.32 15.43 11.74
C THR A 168 15.00 15.90 12.39
N GLU A 169 14.66 17.17 12.14
CA GLU A 169 13.40 17.80 12.57
C GLU A 169 12.30 17.70 11.50
N ASN A 170 12.52 16.91 10.43
CA ASN A 170 11.52 16.68 9.40
C ASN A 170 10.28 15.99 10.00
N PRO A 171 9.06 16.55 9.86
CA PRO A 171 7.83 15.99 10.46
C PRO A 171 7.56 14.53 10.08
N ALA A 172 7.82 14.15 8.83
CA ALA A 172 7.64 12.77 8.38
C ALA A 172 8.64 11.81 9.05
N ALA A 173 9.89 12.24 9.24
CA ALA A 173 10.90 11.45 9.96
C ALA A 173 10.56 11.29 11.44
N ILE A 174 10.06 12.34 12.09
CA ILE A 174 9.56 12.29 13.47
C ILE A 174 8.40 11.29 13.55
N TYR A 175 7.43 11.42 12.66
CA TYR A 175 6.29 10.50 12.60
C TYR A 175 6.72 9.04 12.44
N ILE A 176 7.64 8.75 11.51
CA ILE A 176 8.16 7.41 11.30
C ILE A 176 8.80 6.88 12.59
N ARG A 177 9.65 7.67 13.26
CA ARG A 177 10.30 7.27 14.51
C ARG A 177 9.28 6.88 15.59
N GLU A 178 8.29 7.73 15.81
CA GLU A 178 7.28 7.51 16.85
C GLU A 178 6.39 6.31 16.61
N LYS A 179 6.10 6.02 15.33
CA LYS A 179 5.14 4.96 14.95
C LYS A 179 5.78 3.62 14.60
N THR A 180 7.10 3.57 14.36
CA THR A 180 7.74 2.35 13.85
C THR A 180 8.89 1.82 14.70
N ASP A 181 9.34 2.53 15.74
CA ASP A 181 10.49 2.07 16.56
C ASP A 181 10.24 0.67 17.18
N TYR A 182 9.01 0.39 17.62
CA TYR A 182 8.62 -0.90 18.19
C TYR A 182 8.75 -2.06 17.20
N TRP A 183 8.66 -1.80 15.88
CA TRP A 183 8.74 -2.83 14.84
C TRP A 183 10.06 -3.57 14.83
N PHE A 184 11.15 -2.91 15.23
CA PHE A 184 12.46 -3.57 15.33
C PHE A 184 12.46 -4.70 16.36
N GLY A 185 11.87 -4.45 17.54
CA GLY A 185 11.72 -5.48 18.58
C GLY A 185 10.77 -6.60 18.14
N TYR A 186 9.61 -6.21 17.62
CA TYR A 186 8.62 -7.17 17.13
C TYR A 186 9.18 -8.11 16.06
N ASN A 187 9.86 -7.56 15.05
CA ASN A 187 10.42 -8.36 13.97
C ASN A 187 11.58 -9.27 14.45
N GLU A 188 12.38 -8.82 15.39
CA GLU A 188 13.43 -9.64 15.99
C GLU A 188 12.84 -10.81 16.79
N GLU A 189 11.80 -10.56 17.57
CA GLU A 189 11.14 -11.57 18.40
C GLU A 189 10.37 -12.58 17.55
N ASP A 190 9.58 -12.12 16.59
CA ASP A 190 8.65 -12.93 15.81
C ASP A 190 9.31 -13.61 14.60
N TYR A 191 10.25 -12.94 13.96
CA TYR A 191 10.84 -13.40 12.69
C TYR A 191 12.34 -13.68 12.77
N GLY A 192 13.05 -13.15 13.76
CA GLY A 192 14.51 -13.24 13.86
C GLY A 192 15.23 -12.29 12.92
N ILE A 193 14.62 -11.14 12.60
CA ILE A 193 15.21 -10.14 11.68
C ILE A 193 15.42 -8.80 12.38
N GLY A 194 16.61 -8.23 12.20
CA GLY A 194 17.01 -6.96 12.82
C GLY A 194 16.51 -5.69 12.10
N GLY A 195 15.39 -5.77 11.42
CA GLY A 195 14.85 -4.65 10.65
C GLY A 195 13.45 -4.92 10.12
N PHE A 196 13.01 -4.12 9.14
CA PHE A 196 11.75 -4.34 8.42
C PHE A 196 11.88 -3.99 6.92
N TYR A 197 10.92 -4.45 6.13
CA TYR A 197 10.88 -4.26 4.68
C TYR A 197 9.81 -3.25 4.26
#